data_06cbd00be312d387b3a914cded3b204e
#
_entry.id   06cbd00be312d387b3a914cded3b204e
#
_cell.length_a   1.000
_cell.length_b   1.000
_cell.length_c   1.000
_cell.angle_alpha   90.00
_cell.angle_beta   90.00
_cell.angle_gamma   90.00
#
_symmetry.space_group_name_H-M   'P 1'
#
loop_
_entity.id
_entity.type
_entity.pdbx_description
1 polymer ?
#
loop_
_entity_poly.entity_id
_entity_poly.type
_entity_poly.pdbx_seq_one_letter_code
_entity_poly.pdbx_strand_id
1 'polypeptide(L)'
;MKTRFFAFAATMLLSASSATTAMAEDTTIVPSDWTAVKYNDGVRYSQWVIDSRISDFRANAKPRGFCAFDVNGRQIKNSLGASAFDYVPGLVAKAIIEAAAYYDKQSWARPWYYSVENYANSCYDAAPFVGKSQDDMNAAKMYFPLRDLAEGAYSKYANSQTVSNAEWAIGNIGRAFKDLNKTYVIKDTTLVGAAGGWWHKREYVDQMWCDGLYMGAALLAQMINYQKAGYVTGSAEKDWDLIARQFDVSWKFLWDSDKKLLWHAFSADPSNKASEAWAGIGQQTLPDGSQTIVFHSAAYWGRACGWYFLALDDILEQMQIAGLQNTQNYSTLRYYLNELAAGLAARQDAKSGCWYQLLDETDDFVATQYKGKAYPATPNYLESSCTSIFTAAYIKGIRLGLLDKAKYEPIAKKAYQGAVNEFMMQQPDGTVQLIHNCASAGLGAKDKRDGSKEYYLLGPDVPQRNTYTEGKVLGGFILAATEYERMYQADKAIMLSRDLLPTYKVGDKLSINAMGNEGVKPHYQWFYAKNQKAASKGKFKLLRDAVGATLTASKPGFYYCVATAGNTSLTTITAEVK
;
A
#
# COMPACT_ATOMS: atom_id res chain seq x y z
N MET A 1 23.52 -63.43 -37.80
CA MET A 1 22.70 -62.23 -37.78
C MET A 1 23.50 -61.11 -37.06
N LYS A 2 23.92 -60.14 -37.86
CA LYS A 2 24.85 -59.08 -37.38
C LYS A 2 24.08 -57.84 -37.04
N THR A 3 24.09 -57.42 -35.77
CA THR A 3 23.54 -56.19 -35.29
C THR A 3 24.61 -55.10 -35.38
N ARG A 4 24.35 -54.05 -36.14
CA ARG A 4 25.24 -52.90 -36.26
C ARG A 4 24.84 -51.85 -35.24
N PHE A 5 25.77 -51.47 -34.38
CA PHE A 5 25.72 -50.26 -33.53
C PHE A 5 26.11 -49.05 -34.38
N PHE A 6 25.24 -48.04 -34.39
CA PHE A 6 25.58 -46.68 -34.85
C PHE A 6 25.91 -45.82 -33.62
N ALA A 7 27.16 -45.38 -33.56
CA ALA A 7 27.61 -44.38 -32.61
C ALA A 7 27.31 -42.99 -33.19
N PHE A 8 26.50 -42.19 -32.50
CA PHE A 8 26.36 -40.76 -32.79
C PHE A 8 27.35 -40.00 -31.93
N ALA A 9 28.35 -39.39 -32.56
CA ALA A 9 29.23 -38.40 -31.94
C ALA A 9 28.49 -37.06 -31.87
N ALA A 10 28.14 -36.60 -30.66
CA ALA A 10 27.63 -35.28 -30.43
C ALA A 10 28.80 -34.31 -30.26
N THR A 11 29.00 -33.45 -31.26
CA THR A 11 29.94 -32.33 -31.21
C THR A 11 29.31 -31.23 -30.37
N MET A 12 29.78 -31.02 -29.15
CA MET A 12 29.44 -29.84 -28.34
C MET A 12 30.13 -28.63 -28.95
N LEU A 13 29.36 -27.76 -29.60
CA LEU A 13 29.75 -26.39 -29.84
C LEU A 13 29.59 -25.63 -28.52
N LEU A 14 30.68 -25.30 -27.87
CA LEU A 14 30.71 -24.26 -26.82
C LEU A 14 30.48 -22.90 -27.50
N SER A 15 29.24 -22.41 -27.49
CA SER A 15 28.96 -21.01 -27.69
C SER A 15 29.30 -20.27 -26.37
N ALA A 16 30.44 -19.60 -26.35
CA ALA A 16 30.75 -18.62 -25.34
C ALA A 16 29.76 -17.45 -25.47
N SER A 17 28.64 -17.52 -24.77
CA SER A 17 27.82 -16.34 -24.53
C SER A 17 28.60 -15.44 -23.56
N SER A 18 29.14 -14.34 -24.07
CA SER A 18 29.54 -13.21 -23.27
C SER A 18 28.29 -12.69 -22.54
N ALA A 19 28.04 -13.20 -21.36
CA ALA A 19 27.12 -12.59 -20.43
C ALA A 19 27.74 -11.24 -20.04
N THR A 20 27.33 -10.17 -20.72
CA THR A 20 27.43 -8.83 -20.17
C THR A 20 26.60 -8.88 -18.88
N THR A 21 27.28 -8.96 -17.73
CA THR A 21 26.69 -8.66 -16.44
C THR A 21 26.22 -7.21 -16.51
N ALA A 22 24.94 -7.01 -16.85
CA ALA A 22 24.28 -5.76 -16.60
C ALA A 22 24.47 -5.51 -15.10
N MET A 23 25.23 -4.47 -14.75
CA MET A 23 25.36 -4.01 -13.39
C MET A 23 23.94 -3.82 -12.88
N ALA A 24 23.58 -4.44 -11.76
CA ALA A 24 22.28 -4.24 -11.16
C ALA A 24 22.10 -2.73 -10.94
N GLU A 25 21.06 -2.17 -11.53
CA GLU A 25 20.73 -0.76 -11.39
C GLU A 25 20.65 -0.39 -9.90
N ASP A 26 21.36 0.63 -9.48
CA ASP A 26 21.31 1.10 -8.09
C ASP A 26 19.93 1.66 -7.80
N THR A 27 19.09 0.88 -7.15
CA THR A 27 17.70 1.22 -6.85
C THR A 27 17.56 2.23 -5.72
N THR A 28 18.66 2.66 -5.09
CA THR A 28 18.64 3.63 -3.98
C THR A 28 18.71 5.07 -4.45
N ILE A 29 19.13 5.30 -5.71
CA ILE A 29 19.30 6.64 -6.28
C ILE A 29 18.06 7.02 -7.09
N VAL A 30 17.49 8.18 -6.80
CA VAL A 30 16.40 8.75 -7.61
C VAL A 30 16.95 9.14 -8.98
N PRO A 31 16.33 8.72 -10.11
CA PRO A 31 16.76 9.15 -11.44
C PRO A 31 16.76 10.67 -11.59
N SER A 32 17.81 11.22 -12.17
CA SER A 32 18.03 12.68 -12.25
C SER A 32 17.06 13.42 -13.16
N ASP A 33 16.35 12.71 -14.04
CA ASP A 33 15.33 13.25 -14.94
C ASP A 33 13.92 13.23 -14.33
N TRP A 34 13.75 12.71 -13.11
CA TRP A 34 12.49 12.75 -12.39
C TRP A 34 12.32 14.08 -11.66
N THR A 35 11.08 14.53 -11.56
CA THR A 35 10.73 15.81 -10.94
C THR A 35 9.80 15.61 -9.77
N ALA A 36 10.13 16.22 -8.61
CA ALA A 36 9.27 16.16 -7.43
C ALA A 36 7.91 16.82 -7.68
N VAL A 37 6.84 16.10 -7.37
CA VAL A 37 5.48 16.62 -7.43
C VAL A 37 5.24 17.52 -6.21
N LYS A 38 4.53 18.61 -6.40
CA LYS A 38 4.04 19.47 -5.32
C LYS A 38 2.55 19.29 -5.17
N TYR A 39 2.09 19.16 -3.92
CA TYR A 39 0.69 18.99 -3.63
C TYR A 39 -0.16 20.12 -4.20
N ASN A 40 -1.21 19.74 -4.90
CA ASN A 40 -2.22 20.64 -5.46
C ASN A 40 -3.60 20.04 -5.16
N ASP A 41 -4.44 20.76 -4.41
CA ASP A 41 -5.77 20.30 -4.01
C ASP A 41 -6.74 20.08 -5.19
N GLY A 42 -6.40 20.58 -6.36
CA GLY A 42 -7.14 20.36 -7.60
C GLY A 42 -6.84 19.04 -8.32
N VAL A 43 -5.85 18.24 -7.84
CA VAL A 43 -5.41 17.00 -8.51
C VAL A 43 -6.02 15.77 -7.83
N ARG A 44 -6.54 14.86 -8.64
CA ARG A 44 -6.98 13.52 -8.21
C ARG A 44 -5.79 12.56 -8.25
N TYR A 45 -5.12 12.42 -7.10
CA TYR A 45 -3.90 11.62 -7.01
C TYR A 45 -4.15 10.12 -7.11
N SER A 46 -5.33 9.61 -6.69
CA SER A 46 -5.71 8.22 -6.95
C SER A 46 -5.67 7.90 -8.43
N GLN A 47 -6.24 8.78 -9.25
CA GLN A 47 -6.26 8.62 -10.70
C GLN A 47 -4.84 8.68 -11.29
N TRP A 48 -4.05 9.67 -10.92
CA TRP A 48 -2.70 9.82 -11.47
C TRP A 48 -1.83 8.59 -11.19
N VAL A 49 -1.87 8.10 -9.96
CA VAL A 49 -1.09 6.93 -9.53
C VAL A 49 -1.60 5.64 -10.16
N ILE A 50 -2.92 5.41 -10.19
CA ILE A 50 -3.50 4.20 -10.82
C ILE A 50 -3.22 4.19 -12.32
N ASP A 51 -3.47 5.29 -13.03
CA ASP A 51 -3.24 5.38 -14.47
C ASP A 51 -1.76 5.19 -14.81
N SER A 52 -0.84 5.72 -13.98
CA SER A 52 0.59 5.47 -14.10
C SER A 52 0.92 3.99 -13.94
N ARG A 53 0.27 3.33 -12.96
CA ARG A 53 0.53 1.92 -12.65
C ARG A 53 0.03 0.97 -13.74
N ILE A 54 -1.21 1.09 -14.19
CA ILE A 54 -1.75 0.22 -15.23
C ILE A 54 -1.10 0.47 -16.60
N SER A 55 -0.43 1.63 -16.77
CA SER A 55 0.33 2.00 -17.97
C SER A 55 1.81 1.64 -17.90
N ASP A 56 2.32 1.27 -16.72
CA ASP A 56 3.74 0.97 -16.51
C ASP A 56 4.08 -0.46 -16.98
N PHE A 57 4.84 -0.53 -18.07
CA PHE A 57 5.27 -1.78 -18.70
C PHE A 57 6.80 -1.96 -18.67
N ARG A 58 7.50 -1.34 -17.73
CA ARG A 58 8.94 -1.51 -17.61
C ARG A 58 9.29 -2.97 -17.32
N ALA A 59 10.29 -3.48 -18.04
CA ALA A 59 10.70 -4.90 -17.97
C ALA A 59 11.13 -5.33 -16.54
N ASN A 60 11.64 -4.41 -15.75
CA ASN A 60 12.14 -4.65 -14.38
C ASN A 60 11.10 -4.34 -13.30
N ALA A 61 10.01 -3.67 -13.62
CA ALA A 61 8.92 -3.53 -12.69
C ALA A 61 8.30 -4.89 -12.48
N LYS A 62 8.16 -5.32 -11.23
CA LYS A 62 7.42 -6.53 -10.87
C LYS A 62 5.97 -6.21 -10.48
N PRO A 63 5.21 -5.48 -11.24
CA PRO A 63 3.78 -5.41 -11.12
C PRO A 63 3.23 -6.52 -11.96
N ARG A 64 2.63 -7.43 -11.32
CA ARG A 64 2.21 -8.66 -11.96
C ARG A 64 0.73 -8.56 -12.23
N GLY A 65 0.33 -8.89 -13.45
CA GLY A 65 -1.05 -9.09 -13.81
C GLY A 65 -1.85 -7.86 -14.24
N PHE A 66 -1.35 -6.65 -14.05
CA PHE A 66 -2.06 -5.44 -14.48
C PHE A 66 -1.73 -5.07 -15.92
N CYS A 67 -2.73 -4.80 -16.73
CA CYS A 67 -2.60 -4.28 -18.09
C CYS A 67 -3.47 -3.06 -18.32
N ALA A 68 -3.09 -2.26 -19.32
CA ALA A 68 -3.89 -1.11 -19.73
C ALA A 68 -5.05 -1.56 -20.63
N PHE A 69 -6.23 -0.99 -20.36
CA PHE A 69 -7.45 -1.16 -21.13
C PHE A 69 -8.03 0.21 -21.52
N ASP A 70 -8.83 0.26 -22.58
CA ASP A 70 -9.67 1.40 -22.86
C ASP A 70 -11.01 1.32 -22.11
N VAL A 71 -11.84 2.36 -22.25
CA VAL A 71 -13.15 2.47 -21.57
C VAL A 71 -14.17 1.40 -22.00
N ASN A 72 -13.89 0.68 -23.07
CA ASN A 72 -14.72 -0.40 -23.62
C ASN A 72 -14.18 -1.79 -23.26
N GLY A 73 -13.12 -1.87 -22.46
CA GLY A 73 -12.49 -3.14 -22.05
C GLY A 73 -11.56 -3.75 -23.09
N ARG A 74 -11.18 -2.98 -24.13
CA ARG A 74 -10.18 -3.46 -25.09
C ARG A 74 -8.79 -3.26 -24.52
N GLN A 75 -8.00 -4.32 -24.47
CA GLN A 75 -6.62 -4.24 -24.06
C GLN A 75 -5.80 -3.39 -25.05
N ILE A 76 -5.14 -2.36 -24.57
CA ILE A 76 -4.32 -1.43 -25.34
C ILE A 76 -2.82 -1.66 -25.17
N LYS A 77 -2.43 -2.48 -24.19
CA LYS A 77 -1.06 -2.92 -23.96
C LYS A 77 -1.06 -4.37 -23.47
N ASN A 78 0.04 -5.09 -23.69
CA ASN A 78 0.19 -6.45 -23.20
C ASN A 78 0.35 -6.47 -21.68
N SER A 79 -0.15 -7.52 -21.04
CA SER A 79 0.11 -7.78 -19.63
C SER A 79 1.59 -8.06 -19.39
N LEU A 80 2.11 -7.55 -18.28
CA LEU A 80 3.54 -7.67 -17.92
C LEU A 80 3.91 -8.94 -17.19
N GLY A 81 3.08 -9.90 -17.09
CA GLY A 81 3.61 -11.05 -16.47
C GLY A 81 2.69 -11.99 -15.74
N ALA A 82 3.31 -12.90 -15.05
CA ALA A 82 2.66 -13.98 -14.35
C ALA A 82 1.67 -13.46 -13.32
N SER A 83 0.49 -13.99 -13.37
CA SER A 83 -0.51 -13.88 -12.34
C SER A 83 -0.03 -14.63 -11.12
N ALA A 84 0.11 -13.95 -9.99
CA ALA A 84 0.42 -14.56 -8.73
C ALA A 84 -0.68 -14.21 -7.74
N PHE A 85 -1.20 -15.21 -7.06
CA PHE A 85 -2.04 -15.01 -5.89
C PHE A 85 -1.11 -14.70 -4.70
N ASP A 86 -0.87 -13.40 -4.48
CA ASP A 86 0.13 -12.90 -3.54
C ASP A 86 -0.38 -11.62 -2.89
N TYR A 87 -0.02 -11.36 -1.62
CA TYR A 87 -0.54 -10.21 -0.88
C TYR A 87 -0.14 -8.87 -1.49
N VAL A 88 1.02 -8.76 -2.12
CA VAL A 88 1.49 -7.48 -2.68
C VAL A 88 0.66 -7.05 -3.89
N PRO A 89 0.55 -7.84 -4.98
CA PRO A 89 -0.36 -7.50 -6.07
C PRO A 89 -1.83 -7.51 -5.63
N GLY A 90 -2.21 -8.37 -4.69
CA GLY A 90 -3.57 -8.41 -4.12
C GLY A 90 -3.94 -7.12 -3.39
N LEU A 91 -3.03 -6.52 -2.63
CA LEU A 91 -3.24 -5.22 -2.00
C LEU A 91 -3.44 -4.11 -3.04
N VAL A 92 -2.62 -4.10 -4.08
CA VAL A 92 -2.77 -3.12 -5.18
C VAL A 92 -4.10 -3.30 -5.89
N ALA A 93 -4.48 -4.54 -6.19
CA ALA A 93 -5.78 -4.85 -6.80
C ALA A 93 -6.95 -4.42 -5.91
N LYS A 94 -6.89 -4.71 -4.59
CA LYS A 94 -7.88 -4.24 -3.62
C LYS A 94 -8.01 -2.73 -3.67
N ALA A 95 -6.90 -2.01 -3.60
CA ALA A 95 -6.91 -0.55 -3.59
C ALA A 95 -7.48 0.04 -4.89
N ILE A 96 -7.11 -0.51 -6.05
CA ILE A 96 -7.63 -0.07 -7.35
C ILE A 96 -9.12 -0.39 -7.49
N ILE A 97 -9.58 -1.57 -7.07
CA ILE A 97 -11.00 -1.94 -7.21
C ILE A 97 -11.90 -1.16 -6.24
N GLU A 98 -11.42 -0.80 -5.05
CA GLU A 98 -12.13 0.07 -4.12
C GLU A 98 -12.23 1.50 -4.66
N ALA A 99 -11.17 2.00 -5.31
CA ALA A 99 -11.24 3.28 -6.04
C ALA A 99 -12.23 3.22 -7.21
N ALA A 100 -12.22 2.13 -7.99
CA ALA A 100 -13.19 1.91 -9.06
C ALA A 100 -14.64 1.83 -8.55
N ALA A 101 -14.84 1.25 -7.36
CA ALA A 101 -16.15 1.21 -6.70
C ALA A 101 -16.62 2.60 -6.24
N TYR A 102 -15.72 3.43 -5.75
CA TYR A 102 -16.03 4.81 -5.40
C TYR A 102 -16.42 5.65 -6.63
N TYR A 103 -15.76 5.40 -7.77
CA TYR A 103 -15.99 6.09 -9.04
C TYR A 103 -16.80 5.26 -10.04
N ASP A 104 -17.67 4.36 -9.61
CA ASP A 104 -18.40 3.39 -10.44
C ASP A 104 -19.25 4.01 -11.56
N LYS A 105 -19.74 5.24 -11.35
CA LYS A 105 -20.51 6.03 -12.32
C LYS A 105 -19.65 6.74 -13.37
N GLN A 106 -18.31 6.66 -13.22
CA GLN A 106 -17.38 7.39 -14.09
C GLN A 106 -16.79 6.47 -15.16
N SER A 107 -17.02 6.77 -16.42
CA SER A 107 -16.49 5.96 -17.53
C SER A 107 -14.95 5.92 -17.56
N TRP A 108 -14.29 6.97 -17.09
CA TRP A 108 -12.82 7.02 -17.02
C TRP A 108 -12.23 6.09 -15.94
N ALA A 109 -13.01 5.60 -14.98
CA ALA A 109 -12.57 4.62 -13.99
C ALA A 109 -12.75 3.14 -14.47
N ARG A 110 -13.46 2.88 -15.55
CA ARG A 110 -13.65 1.52 -16.09
C ARG A 110 -12.33 0.79 -16.41
N PRO A 111 -11.30 1.44 -16.96
CA PRO A 111 -10.01 0.78 -17.17
C PRO A 111 -9.40 0.18 -15.89
N TRP A 112 -9.68 0.77 -14.73
CA TRP A 112 -9.24 0.26 -13.43
C TRP A 112 -9.93 -1.06 -13.10
N TYR A 113 -11.25 -1.12 -13.28
CA TYR A 113 -12.03 -2.35 -13.11
C TYR A 113 -11.50 -3.46 -14.01
N TYR A 114 -11.34 -3.22 -15.32
CA TYR A 114 -10.86 -4.23 -16.26
C TYR A 114 -9.45 -4.73 -15.93
N SER A 115 -8.59 -3.85 -15.46
CA SER A 115 -7.24 -4.19 -15.04
C SER A 115 -7.25 -5.18 -13.86
N VAL A 116 -8.07 -4.91 -12.86
CA VAL A 116 -8.22 -5.80 -11.69
C VAL A 116 -8.96 -7.08 -12.06
N GLU A 117 -10.03 -7.01 -12.84
CA GLU A 117 -10.77 -8.18 -13.32
C GLU A 117 -9.86 -9.16 -14.07
N ASN A 118 -9.03 -8.63 -14.99
CA ASN A 118 -8.07 -9.45 -15.74
C ASN A 118 -7.06 -10.13 -14.80
N TYR A 119 -6.49 -9.40 -13.83
CA TYR A 119 -5.58 -9.95 -12.85
C TYR A 119 -6.27 -11.02 -11.98
N ALA A 120 -7.41 -10.72 -11.39
CA ALA A 120 -8.14 -11.60 -10.51
C ALA A 120 -8.54 -12.91 -11.19
N ASN A 121 -9.06 -12.83 -12.43
CA ASN A 121 -9.43 -14.00 -13.22
C ASN A 121 -8.22 -14.84 -13.64
N SER A 122 -7.04 -14.26 -13.72
CA SER A 122 -5.82 -14.99 -14.10
C SER A 122 -5.16 -15.75 -12.94
N CYS A 123 -5.58 -15.52 -11.70
CA CYS A 123 -4.97 -16.15 -10.52
C CYS A 123 -5.96 -16.75 -9.50
N TYR A 124 -7.25 -16.76 -9.78
CA TYR A 124 -8.26 -17.22 -8.82
C TYR A 124 -8.04 -18.67 -8.36
N ASP A 125 -7.60 -19.55 -9.27
CA ASP A 125 -7.36 -20.97 -9.01
C ASP A 125 -6.07 -21.24 -8.23
N ALA A 126 -5.21 -20.23 -8.08
CA ALA A 126 -4.04 -20.27 -7.20
C ALA A 126 -4.36 -19.91 -5.74
N ALA A 127 -5.61 -19.54 -5.42
CA ALA A 127 -6.04 -19.27 -4.05
C ALA A 127 -5.81 -20.51 -3.16
N PRO A 128 -5.12 -20.36 -2.00
CA PRO A 128 -4.68 -21.50 -1.20
C PRO A 128 -5.83 -22.29 -0.61
N PHE A 129 -5.73 -23.61 -0.64
CA PHE A 129 -6.62 -24.54 0.09
C PHE A 129 -6.22 -24.69 1.55
N VAL A 130 -4.94 -24.50 1.84
CA VAL A 130 -4.34 -24.68 3.16
C VAL A 130 -3.64 -23.40 3.53
N GLY A 131 -3.87 -22.90 4.73
CA GLY A 131 -3.28 -21.67 5.23
C GLY A 131 -1.80 -21.84 5.55
N LYS A 132 -0.94 -21.74 4.54
CA LYS A 132 0.52 -21.75 4.71
C LYS A 132 1.02 -20.47 5.36
N SER A 133 0.38 -19.35 5.04
CA SER A 133 0.70 -18.02 5.51
C SER A 133 -0.56 -17.16 5.46
N GLN A 134 -0.71 -16.26 6.41
CA GLN A 134 -1.77 -15.24 6.33
C GLN A 134 -1.55 -14.32 5.13
N ASP A 135 -0.29 -14.06 4.73
CA ASP A 135 0.05 -13.31 3.53
C ASP A 135 -0.56 -13.95 2.28
N ASP A 136 -0.48 -15.28 2.14
CA ASP A 136 -0.99 -16.01 0.98
C ASP A 136 -2.51 -15.87 0.80
N MET A 137 -3.25 -15.58 1.88
CA MET A 137 -4.71 -15.44 1.85
C MET A 137 -5.15 -14.01 1.53
N ASN A 138 -4.34 -13.00 1.84
CA ASN A 138 -4.75 -11.59 1.81
C ASN A 138 -5.23 -11.11 0.44
N ALA A 139 -4.70 -11.67 -0.67
CA ALA A 139 -5.13 -11.31 -2.02
C ALA A 139 -6.64 -11.49 -2.24
N ALA A 140 -7.29 -12.38 -1.48
CA ALA A 140 -8.73 -12.60 -1.57
C ALA A 140 -9.59 -11.36 -1.28
N LYS A 141 -9.07 -10.37 -0.58
CA LYS A 141 -9.79 -9.12 -0.28
C LYS A 141 -10.27 -8.39 -1.54
N MET A 142 -9.58 -8.54 -2.68
CA MET A 142 -9.98 -7.90 -3.93
C MET A 142 -11.27 -8.48 -4.51
N TYR A 143 -11.58 -9.76 -4.23
CA TYR A 143 -12.73 -10.45 -4.86
C TYR A 143 -14.07 -9.93 -4.36
N PHE A 144 -14.17 -9.42 -3.15
CA PHE A 144 -15.45 -8.92 -2.62
C PHE A 144 -15.94 -7.68 -3.41
N PRO A 145 -15.19 -6.57 -3.48
CA PRO A 145 -15.61 -5.42 -4.26
C PRO A 145 -15.66 -5.70 -5.78
N LEU A 146 -14.78 -6.58 -6.30
CA LEU A 146 -14.80 -6.97 -7.70
C LEU A 146 -16.12 -7.68 -8.06
N ARG A 147 -16.54 -8.66 -7.23
CA ARG A 147 -17.79 -9.38 -7.40
C ARG A 147 -19.00 -8.43 -7.35
N ASP A 148 -19.04 -7.56 -6.34
CA ASP A 148 -20.16 -6.61 -6.17
C ASP A 148 -20.27 -5.66 -7.37
N LEU A 149 -19.16 -5.19 -7.92
CA LEU A 149 -19.15 -4.39 -9.14
C LEU A 149 -19.57 -5.21 -10.37
N ALA A 150 -19.10 -6.45 -10.49
CA ALA A 150 -19.44 -7.33 -11.61
C ALA A 150 -20.94 -7.71 -11.65
N GLU A 151 -21.58 -7.85 -10.49
CA GLU A 151 -23.03 -8.07 -10.40
C GLU A 151 -23.84 -6.75 -10.47
N GLY A 152 -23.23 -5.63 -10.06
CA GLY A 152 -23.85 -4.30 -9.97
C GLY A 152 -23.51 -3.36 -11.11
N ALA A 153 -22.75 -2.31 -10.80
CA ALA A 153 -22.49 -1.18 -11.69
C ALA A 153 -21.82 -1.56 -13.02
N TYR A 154 -20.98 -2.61 -13.00
CA TYR A 154 -20.26 -3.09 -14.18
C TYR A 154 -20.83 -4.37 -14.80
N SER A 155 -22.03 -4.82 -14.41
CA SER A 155 -22.64 -6.07 -14.90
C SER A 155 -22.73 -6.20 -16.43
N LYS A 156 -22.85 -5.08 -17.15
CA LYS A 156 -22.82 -5.05 -18.61
C LYS A 156 -21.45 -5.20 -19.24
N TYR A 157 -20.40 -5.05 -18.44
CA TYR A 157 -19.00 -4.98 -18.86
C TYR A 157 -18.16 -6.13 -18.33
N ALA A 158 -18.63 -6.79 -17.27
CA ALA A 158 -17.93 -7.85 -16.58
C ALA A 158 -17.79 -9.10 -17.46
N ASN A 159 -16.65 -9.79 -17.31
CA ASN A 159 -16.47 -11.12 -17.86
C ASN A 159 -17.44 -12.10 -17.18
N SER A 160 -18.06 -12.99 -17.95
CA SER A 160 -19.07 -13.95 -17.46
C SER A 160 -18.55 -14.90 -16.37
N GLN A 161 -17.23 -15.08 -16.24
CA GLN A 161 -16.61 -15.95 -15.24
C GLN A 161 -16.20 -15.20 -13.96
N THR A 162 -16.24 -13.88 -13.91
CA THR A 162 -15.68 -13.09 -12.80
C THR A 162 -16.33 -13.43 -11.47
N VAL A 163 -17.65 -13.53 -11.44
CA VAL A 163 -18.40 -13.86 -10.21
C VAL A 163 -18.06 -15.27 -9.72
N SER A 164 -18.11 -16.28 -10.60
CA SER A 164 -17.82 -17.67 -10.26
C SER A 164 -16.37 -17.88 -9.80
N ASN A 165 -15.42 -17.19 -10.46
CA ASN A 165 -14.01 -17.25 -10.07
C ASN A 165 -13.78 -16.60 -8.69
N ALA A 166 -14.45 -15.48 -8.41
CA ALA A 166 -14.40 -14.85 -7.09
C ALA A 166 -14.95 -15.76 -6.00
N GLU A 167 -16.11 -16.36 -6.21
CA GLU A 167 -16.72 -17.30 -5.27
C GLU A 167 -15.85 -18.53 -5.02
N TRP A 168 -15.21 -19.06 -6.06
CA TRP A 168 -14.28 -20.18 -5.94
C TRP A 168 -13.07 -19.80 -5.06
N ALA A 169 -12.44 -18.63 -5.30
CA ALA A 169 -11.31 -18.14 -4.53
C ALA A 169 -11.69 -17.93 -3.05
N ILE A 170 -12.82 -17.25 -2.79
CA ILE A 170 -13.34 -17.02 -1.43
C ILE A 170 -13.61 -18.35 -0.71
N GLY A 171 -14.20 -19.33 -1.40
CA GLY A 171 -14.45 -20.67 -0.86
C GLY A 171 -13.16 -21.39 -0.44
N ASN A 172 -12.10 -21.27 -1.22
CA ASN A 172 -10.78 -21.85 -0.89
C ASN A 172 -10.18 -21.18 0.35
N ILE A 173 -10.23 -19.88 0.43
CA ILE A 173 -9.77 -19.13 1.59
C ILE A 173 -10.53 -19.52 2.86
N GLY A 174 -11.84 -19.77 2.76
CA GLY A 174 -12.62 -20.28 3.89
C GLY A 174 -12.11 -21.64 4.41
N ARG A 175 -11.67 -22.51 3.52
CA ARG A 175 -11.01 -23.78 3.90
C ARG A 175 -9.63 -23.54 4.53
N ALA A 176 -8.87 -22.61 3.97
CA ALA A 176 -7.56 -22.21 4.50
C ALA A 176 -7.65 -21.65 5.92
N PHE A 177 -8.67 -20.86 6.25
CA PHE A 177 -8.90 -20.37 7.61
C PHE A 177 -9.24 -21.48 8.61
N LYS A 178 -10.03 -22.48 8.20
CA LYS A 178 -10.31 -23.65 9.07
C LYS A 178 -9.02 -24.41 9.40
N ASP A 179 -8.15 -24.60 8.42
CA ASP A 179 -6.86 -25.25 8.63
C ASP A 179 -5.91 -24.41 9.49
N LEU A 180 -5.82 -23.10 9.24
CA LEU A 180 -5.07 -22.15 10.05
C LEU A 180 -5.49 -22.25 11.52
N ASN A 181 -6.77 -22.09 11.81
CA ASN A 181 -7.29 -22.09 13.18
C ASN A 181 -7.17 -23.45 13.88
N LYS A 182 -7.11 -24.56 13.14
CA LYS A 182 -6.91 -25.89 13.70
C LYS A 182 -5.44 -26.21 13.98
N THR A 183 -4.54 -25.78 13.09
CA THR A 183 -3.18 -26.33 13.00
C THR A 183 -2.10 -25.31 13.35
N TYR A 184 -2.28 -24.05 12.97
CA TYR A 184 -1.26 -23.01 13.06
C TYR A 184 -1.64 -21.94 14.10
N VAL A 185 -1.92 -22.38 15.31
CA VAL A 185 -2.25 -21.54 16.46
C VAL A 185 -1.30 -21.82 17.61
N ILE A 186 -0.99 -20.80 18.38
CA ILE A 186 -0.30 -20.92 19.65
C ILE A 186 -1.18 -21.76 20.59
N LYS A 187 -0.63 -22.86 21.08
CA LYS A 187 -1.29 -23.78 22.00
C LYS A 187 -0.84 -23.52 23.44
N ASP A 188 -0.91 -24.53 24.27
CA ASP A 188 -0.39 -24.48 25.63
C ASP A 188 1.10 -24.17 25.61
N THR A 189 1.47 -23.00 26.08
CA THR A 189 2.82 -22.47 26.09
C THR A 189 3.16 -21.97 27.47
N THR A 190 4.44 -21.74 27.71
CA THR A 190 4.91 -21.07 28.92
C THR A 190 4.50 -19.60 28.97
N LEU A 191 4.08 -19.01 27.84
CA LEU A 191 3.63 -17.64 27.76
C LEU A 191 2.11 -17.55 28.04
N VAL A 192 1.78 -17.24 29.27
CA VAL A 192 0.38 -17.17 29.74
C VAL A 192 -0.43 -16.14 28.95
N GLY A 193 -1.51 -16.61 28.33
CA GLY A 193 -2.46 -15.76 27.59
C GLY A 193 -2.14 -15.62 26.10
N ALA A 194 -1.12 -16.30 25.56
CA ALA A 194 -0.83 -16.34 24.13
C ALA A 194 -1.64 -17.39 23.35
N ALA A 195 -2.18 -18.40 24.03
CA ALA A 195 -2.94 -19.47 23.40
C ALA A 195 -4.10 -18.96 22.52
N GLY A 196 -4.25 -19.56 21.33
CA GLY A 196 -5.26 -19.18 20.34
C GLY A 196 -4.81 -18.09 19.36
N GLY A 197 -3.64 -17.47 19.56
CA GLY A 197 -3.05 -16.57 18.58
C GLY A 197 -2.64 -17.31 17.30
N TRP A 198 -2.95 -16.78 16.12
CA TRP A 198 -2.59 -17.39 14.84
C TRP A 198 -1.13 -17.14 14.49
N TRP A 199 -0.43 -18.18 14.05
CA TRP A 199 0.90 -17.99 13.47
C TRP A 199 0.83 -17.14 12.21
N HIS A 200 1.77 -16.22 12.07
CA HIS A 200 1.83 -15.42 10.86
C HIS A 200 2.07 -16.27 9.61
N LYS A 201 3.01 -17.22 9.70
CA LYS A 201 3.31 -18.22 8.65
C LYS A 201 3.54 -19.59 9.27
N ARG A 202 3.31 -20.63 8.48
CA ARG A 202 3.56 -22.02 8.89
C ARG A 202 4.97 -22.26 9.44
N GLU A 203 5.96 -21.64 8.82
CA GLU A 203 7.37 -21.73 9.26
C GLU A 203 7.72 -20.84 10.46
N TYR A 204 6.83 -19.94 10.86
CA TYR A 204 7.00 -19.05 12.00
C TYR A 204 6.21 -19.59 13.19
N VAL A 205 6.70 -20.73 13.71
CA VAL A 205 6.06 -21.46 14.80
C VAL A 205 5.89 -20.57 16.02
N ASP A 206 4.69 -20.52 16.58
CA ASP A 206 4.31 -19.76 17.76
C ASP A 206 4.61 -18.24 17.68
N GLN A 207 4.62 -17.68 16.46
CA GLN A 207 4.87 -16.26 16.26
C GLN A 207 3.62 -15.54 15.74
N MET A 208 3.28 -14.40 16.35
CA MET A 208 2.32 -13.44 15.82
C MET A 208 3.05 -12.16 15.43
N TRP A 209 2.70 -11.64 14.25
CA TRP A 209 3.23 -10.40 13.70
C TRP A 209 2.08 -9.41 13.48
N CYS A 210 2.35 -8.11 13.64
CA CYS A 210 1.37 -7.06 13.34
C CYS A 210 0.76 -7.22 11.95
N ASP A 211 1.60 -7.62 10.99
CA ASP A 211 1.21 -7.87 9.59
C ASP A 211 0.07 -8.87 9.46
N GLY A 212 0.10 -9.96 10.25
CA GLY A 212 -0.91 -11.01 10.23
C GLY A 212 -2.32 -10.53 10.54
N LEU A 213 -2.46 -9.51 11.39
CA LEU A 213 -3.78 -8.97 11.76
C LEU A 213 -4.47 -8.33 10.55
N TYR A 214 -3.70 -7.62 9.70
CA TYR A 214 -4.22 -7.12 8.44
C TYR A 214 -4.44 -8.23 7.42
N MET A 215 -3.48 -9.16 7.29
CA MET A 215 -3.52 -10.18 6.25
C MET A 215 -4.67 -11.17 6.47
N GLY A 216 -4.84 -11.66 7.70
CA GLY A 216 -5.84 -12.69 8.03
C GLY A 216 -7.10 -12.14 8.70
N ALA A 217 -6.99 -11.50 9.88
CA ALA A 217 -8.16 -11.15 10.69
C ALA A 217 -9.13 -10.19 9.96
N ALA A 218 -8.60 -9.17 9.29
CA ALA A 218 -9.41 -8.23 8.51
C ALA A 218 -10.09 -8.91 7.29
N LEU A 219 -9.45 -9.92 6.68
CA LEU A 219 -10.06 -10.71 5.62
C LEU A 219 -11.21 -11.56 6.16
N LEU A 220 -11.04 -12.23 7.32
CA LEU A 220 -12.11 -13.01 7.94
C LEU A 220 -13.34 -12.15 8.25
N ALA A 221 -13.16 -10.90 8.70
CA ALA A 221 -14.26 -9.97 8.94
C ALA A 221 -15.09 -9.70 7.66
N GLN A 222 -14.44 -9.48 6.51
CA GLN A 222 -15.14 -9.35 5.23
C GLN A 222 -15.90 -10.62 4.84
N MET A 223 -15.29 -11.79 5.08
CA MET A 223 -15.90 -13.08 4.77
C MET A 223 -17.15 -13.35 5.59
N ILE A 224 -17.15 -13.03 6.89
CA ILE A 224 -18.32 -13.19 7.77
C ILE A 224 -19.50 -12.38 7.21
N ASN A 225 -19.29 -11.13 6.86
CA ASN A 225 -20.34 -10.27 6.32
C ASN A 225 -20.81 -10.71 4.93
N TYR A 226 -19.92 -11.22 4.11
CA TYR A 226 -20.22 -11.71 2.77
C TYR A 226 -21.25 -12.85 2.77
N GLN A 227 -21.06 -13.86 3.62
CA GLN A 227 -22.01 -14.99 3.74
C GLN A 227 -23.05 -14.82 4.85
N LYS A 228 -22.89 -13.83 5.72
CA LYS A 228 -23.68 -13.67 6.95
C LYS A 228 -23.66 -14.94 7.82
N ALA A 229 -22.54 -15.63 7.83
CA ALA A 229 -22.32 -16.90 8.51
C ALA A 229 -20.89 -17.03 9.03
N GLY A 230 -20.66 -17.95 9.96
CA GLY A 230 -19.32 -18.28 10.43
C GLY A 230 -18.57 -19.19 9.45
N TYR A 231 -17.35 -18.83 9.15
CA TYR A 231 -16.47 -19.58 8.26
C TYR A 231 -15.59 -20.59 8.98
N VAL A 232 -15.10 -20.23 10.16
CA VAL A 232 -14.11 -21.01 10.92
C VAL A 232 -14.82 -21.94 11.92
N THR A 233 -15.64 -21.35 12.77
CA THR A 233 -16.33 -22.07 13.87
C THR A 233 -17.72 -22.57 13.50
N GLY A 234 -18.27 -22.12 12.37
CA GLY A 234 -19.67 -22.36 11.98
C GLY A 234 -20.66 -21.38 12.62
N SER A 235 -20.19 -20.42 13.43
CA SER A 235 -20.99 -19.36 14.03
C SER A 235 -20.33 -18.00 13.74
N ALA A 236 -21.07 -17.06 13.18
CA ALA A 236 -20.59 -15.71 12.95
C ALA A 236 -20.15 -15.02 14.25
N GLU A 237 -20.92 -15.18 15.33
CA GLU A 237 -20.61 -14.63 16.64
C GLU A 237 -19.25 -15.13 17.16
N LYS A 238 -19.03 -16.45 17.12
CA LYS A 238 -17.76 -17.06 17.55
C LYS A 238 -16.59 -16.68 16.62
N ASP A 239 -16.83 -16.44 15.34
CA ASP A 239 -15.79 -15.97 14.43
C ASP A 239 -15.45 -14.50 14.71
N TRP A 240 -16.39 -13.66 15.14
CA TRP A 240 -16.10 -12.32 15.65
C TRP A 240 -15.29 -12.35 16.95
N ASP A 241 -15.62 -13.26 17.89
CA ASP A 241 -14.83 -13.47 19.10
C ASP A 241 -13.40 -13.93 18.77
N LEU A 242 -13.28 -14.80 17.77
CA LEU A 242 -11.98 -15.29 17.29
C LEU A 242 -11.12 -14.16 16.70
N ILE A 243 -11.73 -13.22 15.94
CA ILE A 243 -11.05 -12.01 15.45
C ILE A 243 -10.59 -11.16 16.63
N ALA A 244 -11.48 -10.84 17.57
CA ALA A 244 -11.15 -10.04 18.75
C ALA A 244 -10.00 -10.69 19.55
N ARG A 245 -10.01 -12.00 19.71
CA ARG A 245 -8.97 -12.77 20.38
C ARG A 245 -7.59 -12.57 19.74
N GLN A 246 -7.49 -12.46 18.41
CA GLN A 246 -6.20 -12.19 17.75
C GLN A 246 -5.62 -10.83 18.18
N PHE A 247 -6.48 -9.82 18.31
CA PHE A 247 -6.07 -8.50 18.77
C PHE A 247 -5.74 -8.47 20.26
N ASP A 248 -6.51 -9.14 21.09
CA ASP A 248 -6.23 -9.21 22.54
C ASP A 248 -4.88 -9.87 22.82
N VAL A 249 -4.59 -10.98 22.13
CA VAL A 249 -3.30 -11.67 22.26
C VAL A 249 -2.16 -10.77 21.76
N SER A 250 -2.27 -10.24 20.55
CA SER A 250 -1.22 -9.40 19.99
C SER A 250 -1.01 -8.10 20.79
N TRP A 251 -2.08 -7.46 21.22
CA TRP A 251 -2.00 -6.27 22.07
C TRP A 251 -1.27 -6.54 23.38
N LYS A 252 -1.59 -7.64 24.05
CA LYS A 252 -0.95 -8.02 25.30
C LYS A 252 0.57 -8.12 25.20
N PHE A 253 1.10 -8.60 24.07
CA PHE A 253 2.53 -8.91 23.93
C PHE A 253 3.30 -7.96 23.01
N LEU A 254 2.60 -7.11 22.26
CA LEU A 254 3.21 -6.16 21.33
C LEU A 254 3.03 -4.70 21.71
N TRP A 255 2.12 -4.38 22.66
CA TRP A 255 1.86 -3.00 23.03
C TRP A 255 2.86 -2.48 24.04
N ASP A 256 3.54 -1.39 23.69
CA ASP A 256 4.33 -0.57 24.60
C ASP A 256 3.49 0.62 25.07
N SER A 257 3.07 0.59 26.34
CA SER A 257 2.24 1.65 26.93
C SER A 257 2.96 2.99 27.07
N ASP A 258 4.28 2.99 27.23
CA ASP A 258 5.08 4.19 27.43
C ASP A 258 5.31 4.92 26.11
N LYS A 259 5.61 4.16 25.05
CA LYS A 259 5.81 4.67 23.70
C LYS A 259 4.50 4.85 22.94
N LYS A 260 3.44 4.13 23.33
CA LYS A 260 2.16 3.99 22.60
C LYS A 260 2.39 3.50 21.16
N LEU A 261 3.23 2.50 21.01
CA LEU A 261 3.60 1.85 19.74
C LEU A 261 3.53 0.34 19.89
N LEU A 262 3.59 -0.36 18.76
CA LEU A 262 3.64 -1.81 18.71
C LEU A 262 5.01 -2.27 18.22
N TRP A 263 5.61 -3.23 18.91
CA TRP A 263 6.72 -4.00 18.35
C TRP A 263 6.24 -4.80 17.13
N HIS A 264 7.16 -5.13 16.20
CA HIS A 264 6.81 -5.78 14.94
C HIS A 264 6.15 -7.15 15.14
N ALA A 265 6.72 -7.98 16.02
CA ALA A 265 6.25 -9.34 16.28
C ALA A 265 6.61 -9.82 17.68
N PHE A 266 5.90 -10.86 18.16
CA PHE A 266 6.32 -11.63 19.32
C PHE A 266 6.35 -13.13 19.01
N SER A 267 7.15 -13.89 19.80
CA SER A 267 7.17 -15.34 19.80
C SER A 267 6.77 -15.86 21.17
N ALA A 268 5.84 -16.80 21.23
CA ALA A 268 5.47 -17.47 22.47
C ALA A 268 6.54 -18.50 22.93
N ASP A 269 7.44 -18.90 22.05
CA ASP A 269 8.61 -19.72 22.34
C ASP A 269 9.88 -19.07 21.75
N PRO A 270 10.58 -18.20 22.49
CA PRO A 270 11.81 -17.56 22.06
C PRO A 270 12.97 -18.53 21.82
N SER A 271 12.93 -19.74 22.38
CA SER A 271 13.95 -20.78 22.18
C SER A 271 13.86 -21.46 20.81
N ASN A 272 12.75 -21.27 20.10
CA ASN A 272 12.55 -21.83 18.76
C ASN A 272 13.56 -21.22 17.77
N LYS A 273 14.21 -22.05 16.95
CA LYS A 273 15.16 -21.61 15.92
C LYS A 273 14.63 -20.53 14.97
N ALA A 274 13.33 -20.49 14.75
CA ALA A 274 12.72 -19.47 13.91
C ALA A 274 12.66 -18.09 14.58
N SER A 275 12.73 -18.01 15.90
CA SER A 275 12.60 -16.78 16.69
C SER A 275 13.83 -16.43 17.53
N GLU A 276 14.74 -17.38 17.81
CA GLU A 276 15.92 -17.17 18.67
C GLU A 276 16.83 -16.00 18.24
N ALA A 277 16.79 -15.64 16.94
CA ALA A 277 17.61 -14.58 16.40
C ALA A 277 17.12 -13.17 16.76
N TRP A 278 15.85 -13.02 17.15
CA TRP A 278 15.21 -11.71 17.33
C TRP A 278 14.30 -11.62 18.57
N ALA A 279 13.71 -12.70 19.02
CA ALA A 279 12.91 -12.75 20.24
C ALA A 279 13.82 -13.12 21.43
N GLY A 280 13.63 -12.47 22.55
CA GLY A 280 14.47 -12.69 23.73
C GLY A 280 15.84 -12.00 23.67
N ILE A 281 16.10 -11.18 22.67
CA ILE A 281 17.27 -10.31 22.62
C ILE A 281 17.04 -9.14 23.57
N GLY A 282 17.40 -9.32 24.79
CA GLY A 282 17.28 -8.33 25.85
C GLY A 282 16.48 -8.88 27.01
N GLN A 283 17.17 -9.10 28.09
CA GLN A 283 16.52 -9.25 29.38
C GLN A 283 16.09 -7.86 29.82
N GLN A 284 14.80 -7.63 29.97
CA GLN A 284 14.31 -6.44 30.66
C GLN A 284 14.51 -6.65 32.16
N THR A 285 15.12 -5.68 32.82
CA THR A 285 15.14 -5.60 34.28
C THR A 285 13.83 -4.93 34.71
N LEU A 286 13.00 -5.67 35.41
CA LEU A 286 11.77 -5.14 35.98
C LEU A 286 12.08 -4.14 37.14
N PRO A 287 11.12 -3.29 37.54
CA PRO A 287 11.32 -2.32 38.61
C PRO A 287 11.72 -2.95 39.96
N ASP A 288 11.41 -4.22 40.18
CA ASP A 288 11.82 -5.00 41.35
C ASP A 288 13.24 -5.60 41.24
N GLY A 289 13.96 -5.32 40.14
CA GLY A 289 15.29 -5.83 39.88
C GLY A 289 15.33 -7.25 39.30
N SER A 290 14.19 -7.91 39.11
CA SER A 290 14.15 -9.23 38.46
C SER A 290 14.36 -9.10 36.94
N GLN A 291 14.87 -10.19 36.34
CA GLN A 291 15.06 -10.26 34.87
C GLN A 291 13.87 -10.99 34.23
N THR A 292 13.30 -10.40 33.18
CA THR A 292 12.27 -11.07 32.38
C THR A 292 12.75 -11.32 30.96
N ILE A 293 12.26 -12.40 30.36
CA ILE A 293 12.51 -12.70 28.95
C ILE A 293 11.64 -11.78 28.10
N VAL A 294 12.26 -11.09 27.14
CA VAL A 294 11.54 -10.29 26.15
C VAL A 294 11.08 -11.21 25.03
N PHE A 295 9.77 -11.32 24.83
CA PHE A 295 9.17 -12.18 23.82
C PHE A 295 8.98 -11.50 22.46
N HIS A 296 9.18 -10.20 22.37
CA HIS A 296 8.95 -9.37 21.17
C HIS A 296 10.26 -8.94 20.50
N SER A 297 10.14 -8.42 19.26
CA SER A 297 11.25 -7.79 18.50
C SER A 297 11.72 -6.48 19.15
N ALA A 298 12.91 -6.00 18.76
CA ALA A 298 13.57 -4.89 19.44
C ALA A 298 13.17 -3.49 18.94
N ALA A 299 12.51 -3.35 17.79
CA ALA A 299 12.24 -2.04 17.16
C ALA A 299 10.77 -1.86 16.76
N TYR A 300 10.37 -0.58 16.64
CA TYR A 300 9.02 -0.17 16.21
C TYR A 300 9.04 0.15 14.72
N TRP A 301 8.83 -0.87 13.91
CA TRP A 301 8.80 -0.70 12.46
C TRP A 301 7.50 -0.07 11.96
N GLY A 302 7.61 1.06 11.24
CA GLY A 302 6.45 1.85 10.84
C GLY A 302 5.40 1.06 10.06
N ARG A 303 5.80 0.26 9.07
CA ARG A 303 4.86 -0.52 8.27
C ARG A 303 4.12 -1.60 9.08
N ALA A 304 4.75 -2.23 10.06
CA ALA A 304 4.09 -3.19 10.94
C ALA A 304 2.97 -2.54 11.74
N CYS A 305 3.25 -1.40 12.40
CA CYS A 305 2.23 -0.60 13.06
C CYS A 305 1.12 -0.16 12.09
N GLY A 306 1.48 0.13 10.83
CA GLY A 306 0.53 0.51 9.78
C GLY A 306 -0.45 -0.60 9.44
N TRP A 307 0.03 -1.81 9.27
CA TRP A 307 -0.84 -2.96 9.04
C TRP A 307 -1.84 -3.18 10.18
N TYR A 308 -1.36 -3.10 11.41
CA TYR A 308 -2.22 -3.24 12.59
C TYR A 308 -3.28 -2.13 12.66
N PHE A 309 -2.89 -0.88 12.43
CA PHE A 309 -3.77 0.29 12.46
C PHE A 309 -4.86 0.19 11.40
N LEU A 310 -4.50 -0.14 10.14
CA LEU A 310 -5.46 -0.31 9.05
C LEU A 310 -6.37 -1.54 9.27
N ALA A 311 -5.84 -2.61 9.89
CA ALA A 311 -6.66 -3.78 10.21
C ALA A 311 -7.77 -3.45 11.20
N LEU A 312 -7.50 -2.62 12.21
CA LEU A 312 -8.51 -2.17 13.17
C LEU A 312 -9.62 -1.39 12.47
N ASP A 313 -9.29 -0.47 11.56
CA ASP A 313 -10.30 0.27 10.80
C ASP A 313 -11.14 -0.66 9.90
N ASP A 314 -10.48 -1.57 9.17
CA ASP A 314 -11.17 -2.51 8.28
C ASP A 314 -12.15 -3.41 9.07
N ILE A 315 -11.74 -3.92 10.22
CA ILE A 315 -12.56 -4.79 11.07
C ILE A 315 -13.70 -4.00 11.71
N LEU A 316 -13.43 -2.83 12.27
CA LEU A 316 -14.46 -2.00 12.90
C LEU A 316 -15.51 -1.52 11.89
N GLU A 317 -15.13 -1.23 10.63
CA GLU A 317 -16.07 -0.98 9.54
C GLU A 317 -16.97 -2.20 9.29
N GLN A 318 -16.38 -3.41 9.22
CA GLN A 318 -17.15 -4.64 9.03
C GLN A 318 -18.07 -4.94 10.23
N MET A 319 -17.63 -4.63 11.46
CA MET A 319 -18.48 -4.73 12.65
C MET A 319 -19.62 -3.70 12.66
N GLN A 320 -19.40 -2.49 12.13
CA GLN A 320 -20.48 -1.51 11.93
C GLN A 320 -21.51 -2.01 10.92
N ILE A 321 -21.07 -2.58 9.80
CA ILE A 321 -21.95 -3.20 8.80
C ILE A 321 -22.77 -4.34 9.40
N ALA A 322 -22.17 -5.14 10.31
CA ALA A 322 -22.84 -6.22 11.01
C ALA A 322 -23.74 -5.77 12.18
N GLY A 323 -23.77 -4.47 12.51
CA GLY A 323 -24.58 -3.95 13.62
C GLY A 323 -24.01 -4.26 15.01
N LEU A 324 -22.68 -4.45 15.14
CA LEU A 324 -22.01 -4.91 16.36
C LEU A 324 -21.44 -3.76 17.23
N GLN A 325 -21.84 -2.51 17.01
CA GLN A 325 -21.26 -1.34 17.68
C GLN A 325 -21.46 -1.36 19.21
N ASN A 326 -22.43 -2.09 19.70
CA ASN A 326 -22.77 -2.18 21.14
C ASN A 326 -22.10 -3.40 21.83
N THR A 327 -21.20 -4.10 21.16
CA THR A 327 -20.51 -5.26 21.74
C THR A 327 -19.22 -4.86 22.47
N GLN A 328 -18.79 -5.69 23.43
CA GLN A 328 -17.53 -5.51 24.13
C GLN A 328 -16.34 -5.59 23.16
N ASN A 329 -16.36 -6.52 22.20
CA ASN A 329 -15.31 -6.67 21.19
C ASN A 329 -15.13 -5.38 20.39
N TYR A 330 -16.23 -4.77 19.93
CA TYR A 330 -16.15 -3.48 19.22
C TYR A 330 -15.52 -2.38 20.09
N SER A 331 -15.94 -2.27 21.33
CA SER A 331 -15.43 -1.26 22.28
C SER A 331 -13.93 -1.46 22.54
N THR A 332 -13.48 -2.70 22.70
CA THR A 332 -12.08 -3.07 22.93
C THR A 332 -11.22 -2.73 21.69
N LEU A 333 -11.64 -3.17 20.50
CA LEU A 333 -10.89 -2.88 19.28
C LEU A 333 -10.83 -1.38 18.98
N ARG A 334 -11.92 -0.64 19.23
CA ARG A 334 -11.93 0.81 19.11
C ARG A 334 -10.98 1.49 20.12
N TYR A 335 -10.86 0.95 21.32
CA TYR A 335 -9.87 1.42 22.30
C TYR A 335 -8.45 1.24 21.78
N TYR A 336 -8.10 0.06 21.24
CA TYR A 336 -6.77 -0.21 20.63
C TYR A 336 -6.48 0.75 19.48
N LEU A 337 -7.46 0.99 18.61
CA LEU A 337 -7.35 1.95 17.52
C LEU A 337 -6.99 3.36 18.03
N ASN A 338 -7.69 3.84 19.06
CA ASN A 338 -7.49 5.20 19.58
C ASN A 338 -6.15 5.37 20.30
N GLU A 339 -5.70 4.36 21.06
CA GLU A 339 -4.39 4.38 21.72
C GLU A 339 -3.25 4.40 20.70
N LEU A 340 -3.32 3.53 19.69
CA LEU A 340 -2.32 3.50 18.62
C LEU A 340 -2.34 4.80 17.80
N ALA A 341 -3.52 5.33 17.47
CA ALA A 341 -3.65 6.61 16.78
C ALA A 341 -2.97 7.75 17.56
N ALA A 342 -3.11 7.77 18.89
CA ALA A 342 -2.44 8.78 19.71
C ALA A 342 -0.92 8.65 19.69
N GLY A 343 -0.40 7.41 19.72
CA GLY A 343 1.04 7.14 19.63
C GLY A 343 1.65 7.53 18.29
N LEU A 344 0.97 7.15 17.19
CA LEU A 344 1.40 7.51 15.84
C LEU A 344 1.34 9.02 15.61
N ALA A 345 0.30 9.70 16.07
CA ALA A 345 0.19 11.16 15.97
C ALA A 345 1.36 11.89 16.66
N ALA A 346 1.83 11.38 17.80
CA ALA A 346 2.97 11.94 18.53
C ALA A 346 4.32 11.72 17.81
N ARG A 347 4.36 10.87 16.78
CA ARG A 347 5.56 10.55 15.97
C ARG A 347 5.53 11.13 14.57
N GLN A 348 4.47 11.86 14.21
CA GLN A 348 4.40 12.54 12.92
C GLN A 348 5.49 13.62 12.85
N ASP A 349 6.33 13.58 11.83
CA ASP A 349 7.34 14.63 11.63
C ASP A 349 6.67 15.99 11.43
N ALA A 350 7.09 16.94 12.26
CA ALA A 350 6.47 18.27 12.29
C ALA A 350 6.68 19.09 11.01
N LYS A 351 7.71 18.79 10.24
CA LYS A 351 8.03 19.51 9.00
C LYS A 351 7.27 18.92 7.80
N SER A 352 7.44 17.64 7.56
CA SER A 352 6.91 16.93 6.38
C SER A 352 5.47 16.45 6.57
N GLY A 353 5.07 16.09 7.79
CA GLY A 353 3.82 15.41 8.08
C GLY A 353 3.88 13.89 7.86
N CYS A 354 5.05 13.36 7.49
CA CYS A 354 5.29 11.94 7.26
C CYS A 354 5.83 11.22 8.51
N TRP A 355 6.10 9.93 8.40
CA TRP A 355 6.71 9.13 9.47
C TRP A 355 7.99 8.45 9.01
N TYR A 356 8.90 8.29 9.96
CA TYR A 356 10.15 7.59 9.76
C TYR A 356 9.97 6.06 9.71
N GLN A 357 10.92 5.36 9.11
CA GLN A 357 11.00 3.89 9.03
C GLN A 357 10.94 3.26 10.44
N LEU A 358 11.72 3.81 11.38
CA LEU A 358 11.72 3.49 12.80
C LEU A 358 10.98 4.59 13.54
N LEU A 359 9.85 4.27 14.16
CA LEU A 359 8.91 5.26 14.68
C LEU A 359 9.38 5.99 15.93
N ASP A 360 10.29 5.41 16.70
CA ASP A 360 10.83 6.00 17.92
C ASP A 360 12.14 6.76 17.71
N GLU A 361 12.57 6.88 16.44
CA GLU A 361 13.80 7.56 16.02
C GLU A 361 13.52 8.59 14.91
N THR A 362 14.39 9.62 14.84
CA THR A 362 14.45 10.58 13.73
C THR A 362 15.62 10.24 12.80
N ASP A 363 15.94 11.12 11.85
CA ASP A 363 17.13 11.04 11.01
C ASP A 363 18.46 11.24 11.76
N ASP A 364 18.41 11.66 13.03
CA ASP A 364 19.59 11.66 13.93
C ASP A 364 20.09 10.26 14.26
N PHE A 365 19.23 9.24 14.18
CA PHE A 365 19.66 7.85 14.30
C PHE A 365 20.32 7.40 13.00
N VAL A 366 21.63 7.12 13.06
CA VAL A 366 22.44 6.73 11.90
C VAL A 366 23.06 5.37 12.15
N ALA A 367 22.70 4.36 11.35
CA ALA A 367 23.31 3.06 11.38
C ALA A 367 24.58 3.03 10.52
N THR A 368 25.68 2.49 11.07
CA THR A 368 26.98 2.38 10.39
C THR A 368 27.52 0.95 10.35
N GLN A 369 26.89 0.03 11.08
CA GLN A 369 27.30 -1.37 11.11
C GLN A 369 26.12 -2.29 11.37
N TYR A 370 26.18 -3.49 10.81
CA TYR A 370 25.21 -4.56 11.05
C TYR A 370 25.91 -5.91 10.97
N LYS A 371 25.69 -6.78 11.97
CA LYS A 371 26.31 -8.12 12.07
C LYS A 371 27.83 -8.10 11.90
N GLY A 372 28.51 -7.14 12.49
CA GLY A 372 29.96 -7.00 12.42
C GLY A 372 30.52 -6.50 11.08
N LYS A 373 29.65 -6.19 10.11
CA LYS A 373 30.01 -5.57 8.83
C LYS A 373 29.77 -4.07 8.90
N ALA A 374 30.74 -3.29 8.44
CA ALA A 374 30.61 -1.85 8.27
C ALA A 374 29.83 -1.52 6.99
N TYR A 375 29.04 -0.44 7.06
CA TYR A 375 28.24 0.11 5.97
C TYR A 375 28.44 1.63 5.89
N PRO A 376 28.16 2.27 4.76
CA PRO A 376 28.02 3.72 4.71
C PRO A 376 27.01 4.20 5.77
N ALA A 377 27.25 5.38 6.34
CA ALA A 377 26.35 5.97 7.31
C ALA A 377 24.94 6.10 6.71
N THR A 378 23.99 5.39 7.28
CA THR A 378 22.61 5.30 6.79
C THR A 378 21.67 5.86 7.86
N PRO A 379 21.18 7.09 7.72
CA PRO A 379 20.24 7.66 8.65
C PRO A 379 18.87 6.98 8.54
N ASN A 380 18.09 7.04 9.62
CA ASN A 380 16.67 6.75 9.55
C ASN A 380 16.01 7.73 8.58
N TYR A 381 14.97 7.30 7.87
CA TYR A 381 14.40 8.08 6.77
C TYR A 381 12.87 8.09 6.81
N LEU A 382 12.26 9.14 6.26
CA LEU A 382 10.82 9.21 6.04
C LEU A 382 10.41 8.12 5.06
N GLU A 383 9.52 7.22 5.48
CA GLU A 383 9.20 6.01 4.73
C GLU A 383 7.79 6.08 4.14
N SER A 384 7.69 5.82 2.85
CA SER A 384 6.48 6.06 2.08
C SER A 384 5.35 5.07 2.37
N SER A 385 5.65 3.79 2.71
CA SER A 385 4.58 2.81 2.94
C SER A 385 3.86 3.03 4.26
N CYS A 386 4.60 3.23 5.36
CA CYS A 386 3.98 3.50 6.65
C CYS A 386 3.21 4.82 6.63
N THR A 387 3.79 5.88 6.02
CA THR A 387 3.10 7.16 5.86
C THR A 387 1.79 7.00 5.09
N SER A 388 1.80 6.28 3.96
CA SER A 388 0.60 6.05 3.15
C SER A 388 -0.48 5.26 3.90
N ILE A 389 -0.09 4.19 4.59
CA ILE A 389 -1.02 3.35 5.34
C ILE A 389 -1.60 4.10 6.55
N PHE A 390 -0.77 4.84 7.31
CA PHE A 390 -1.28 5.66 8.41
C PHE A 390 -2.23 6.74 7.93
N THR A 391 -1.91 7.39 6.81
CA THR A 391 -2.79 8.39 6.19
C THR A 391 -4.15 7.80 5.84
N ALA A 392 -4.17 6.61 5.19
CA ALA A 392 -5.40 5.91 4.85
C ALA A 392 -6.22 5.58 6.11
N ALA A 393 -5.58 5.02 7.13
CA ALA A 393 -6.24 4.63 8.37
C ALA A 393 -6.77 5.86 9.15
N TYR A 394 -6.00 6.93 9.30
CA TYR A 394 -6.53 8.15 9.94
C TYR A 394 -7.78 8.69 9.24
N ILE A 395 -7.74 8.82 7.90
CA ILE A 395 -8.87 9.37 7.14
C ILE A 395 -10.08 8.44 7.24
N LYS A 396 -9.86 7.13 7.09
CA LYS A 396 -10.91 6.11 7.20
C LYS A 396 -11.52 6.08 8.61
N GLY A 397 -10.69 6.08 9.65
CA GLY A 397 -11.13 6.11 11.05
C GLY A 397 -11.97 7.35 11.39
N ILE A 398 -11.58 8.53 10.84
CA ILE A 398 -12.38 9.76 10.97
C ILE A 398 -13.70 9.64 10.25
N ARG A 399 -13.70 9.14 9.00
CA ARG A 399 -14.91 8.96 8.19
C ARG A 399 -15.93 8.04 8.86
N LEU A 400 -15.45 6.98 9.49
CA LEU A 400 -16.27 5.99 10.19
C LEU A 400 -16.72 6.44 11.59
N GLY A 401 -16.27 7.61 12.07
CA GLY A 401 -16.56 8.09 13.43
C GLY A 401 -15.84 7.29 14.53
N LEU A 402 -14.79 6.56 14.19
CA LEU A 402 -13.94 5.79 15.11
C LEU A 402 -12.94 6.68 15.82
N LEU A 403 -12.39 7.67 15.10
CA LEU A 403 -11.43 8.66 15.58
C LEU A 403 -12.06 10.05 15.69
N ASP A 404 -11.62 10.83 16.67
CA ASP A 404 -12.04 12.21 16.85
C ASP A 404 -11.57 13.08 15.68
N LYS A 405 -12.54 13.61 14.91
CA LYS A 405 -12.26 14.43 13.74
C LYS A 405 -11.47 15.70 14.09
N ALA A 406 -11.84 16.40 15.15
CA ALA A 406 -11.18 17.66 15.50
C ALA A 406 -9.69 17.45 15.85
N LYS A 407 -9.37 16.32 16.48
CA LYS A 407 -8.01 15.96 16.87
C LYS A 407 -7.17 15.46 15.70
N TYR A 408 -7.72 14.59 14.86
CA TYR A 408 -6.92 13.82 13.89
C TYR A 408 -7.01 14.33 12.44
N GLU A 409 -7.99 15.15 12.08
CA GLU A 409 -8.09 15.70 10.72
C GLU A 409 -6.87 16.56 10.29
N PRO A 410 -6.31 17.45 11.16
CA PRO A 410 -5.08 18.17 10.81
C PRO A 410 -3.89 17.26 10.54
N ILE A 411 -3.77 16.16 11.32
CA ILE A 411 -2.73 15.13 11.17
C ILE A 411 -2.90 14.41 9.82
N ALA A 412 -4.10 13.93 9.53
CA ALA A 412 -4.43 13.22 8.31
C ALA A 412 -4.20 14.06 7.04
N LYS A 413 -4.67 15.32 7.05
CA LYS A 413 -4.47 16.25 5.92
C LYS A 413 -3.00 16.57 5.69
N LYS A 414 -2.26 16.83 6.77
CA LYS A 414 -0.83 17.08 6.68
C LYS A 414 -0.06 15.88 6.17
N ALA A 415 -0.42 14.67 6.63
CA ALA A 415 0.17 13.42 6.18
C ALA A 415 -0.05 13.19 4.69
N TYR A 416 -1.28 13.42 4.19
CA TYR A 416 -1.58 13.27 2.77
C TYR A 416 -0.80 14.25 1.89
N GLN A 417 -0.74 15.52 2.29
CA GLN A 417 0.06 16.53 1.61
C GLN A 417 1.55 16.19 1.65
N GLY A 418 2.03 15.73 2.79
CA GLY A 418 3.39 15.26 2.99
C GLY A 418 3.73 14.06 2.09
N ALA A 419 2.86 13.07 2.02
CA ALA A 419 3.06 11.90 1.16
C ALA A 419 3.24 12.28 -0.32
N VAL A 420 2.50 13.26 -0.81
CA VAL A 420 2.67 13.80 -2.17
C VAL A 420 3.99 14.57 -2.29
N ASN A 421 4.26 15.50 -1.38
CA ASN A 421 5.41 16.40 -1.47
C ASN A 421 6.76 15.70 -1.29
N GLU A 422 6.84 14.70 -0.42
CA GLU A 422 8.08 14.02 -0.06
C GLU A 422 8.36 12.81 -0.95
N PHE A 423 7.32 12.11 -1.44
CA PHE A 423 7.55 10.82 -2.08
C PHE A 423 7.18 10.79 -3.56
N MET A 424 6.32 11.68 -4.05
CA MET A 424 5.82 11.57 -5.42
C MET A 424 6.75 12.23 -6.41
N MET A 425 7.25 11.45 -7.38
CA MET A 425 8.13 11.91 -8.44
C MET A 425 7.45 11.69 -9.79
N GLN A 426 7.41 12.75 -10.61
CA GLN A 426 6.92 12.68 -11.98
C GLN A 426 8.04 12.32 -12.93
N GLN A 427 7.79 11.36 -13.81
CA GLN A 427 8.69 10.90 -14.86
C GLN A 427 8.52 11.77 -16.13
N PRO A 428 9.48 11.76 -17.07
CA PRO A 428 9.39 12.54 -18.30
C PRO A 428 8.17 12.24 -19.18
N ASP A 429 7.62 11.02 -19.09
CA ASP A 429 6.40 10.61 -19.81
C ASP A 429 5.10 11.06 -19.13
N GLY A 430 5.20 11.72 -17.98
CA GLY A 430 4.08 12.21 -17.20
C GLY A 430 3.49 11.19 -16.22
N THR A 431 4.00 9.97 -16.16
CA THR A 431 3.65 8.99 -15.13
C THR A 431 4.36 9.33 -13.81
N VAL A 432 3.95 8.72 -12.71
CA VAL A 432 4.53 8.99 -11.39
C VAL A 432 5.00 7.72 -10.69
N GLN A 433 6.01 7.91 -9.83
CA GLN A 433 6.51 6.93 -8.90
C GLN A 433 6.55 7.52 -7.49
N LEU A 434 6.45 6.65 -6.50
CA LEU A 434 6.65 6.99 -5.09
C LEU A 434 8.01 6.44 -4.67
N ILE A 435 8.84 7.30 -4.12
CA ILE A 435 10.21 6.99 -3.65
C ILE A 435 10.22 6.71 -2.14
N HIS A 436 11.39 6.44 -1.57
CA HIS A 436 11.62 6.14 -0.16
C HIS A 436 10.83 4.91 0.32
N ASN A 437 10.79 3.89 -0.52
CA ASN A 437 10.10 2.64 -0.22
C ASN A 437 11.02 1.69 0.55
N CYS A 438 10.61 1.20 1.71
CA CYS A 438 11.23 0.01 2.29
C CYS A 438 10.81 -1.23 1.48
N ALA A 439 11.78 -1.93 0.90
CA ALA A 439 11.49 -3.07 0.04
C ALA A 439 10.74 -4.18 0.80
N SER A 440 11.29 -4.61 1.93
CA SER A 440 10.70 -5.64 2.78
C SER A 440 11.32 -5.52 4.17
N ALA A 441 10.72 -6.17 5.16
CA ALA A 441 11.38 -6.48 6.41
C ALA A 441 10.78 -7.77 6.96
N GLY A 442 11.62 -8.62 7.51
CA GLY A 442 11.23 -9.86 8.14
C GLY A 442 12.01 -10.09 9.43
N LEU A 443 11.74 -11.16 10.13
CA LEU A 443 12.41 -11.52 11.38
C LEU A 443 12.89 -12.98 11.34
N GLY A 444 14.03 -13.25 11.94
CA GLY A 444 14.60 -14.60 12.07
C GLY A 444 15.05 -15.26 10.79
N ALA A 445 15.11 -16.60 10.82
CA ALA A 445 15.41 -17.51 9.72
C ALA A 445 16.75 -17.29 8.99
N LYS A 446 16.74 -17.49 7.68
CA LYS A 446 17.94 -17.71 6.84
C LYS A 446 19.01 -16.64 6.95
N ASP A 447 18.64 -15.40 7.17
CA ASP A 447 19.55 -14.26 7.10
C ASP A 447 19.87 -13.66 8.47
N LYS A 448 19.50 -14.39 9.54
CA LYS A 448 19.70 -13.94 10.93
C LYS A 448 19.16 -12.51 11.17
N ARG A 449 17.99 -12.21 10.65
CA ARG A 449 17.29 -10.94 10.81
C ARG A 449 16.91 -10.76 12.28
N ASP A 450 17.66 -9.92 12.98
CA ASP A 450 17.58 -9.79 14.43
C ASP A 450 16.57 -8.75 14.93
N GLY A 451 15.91 -8.05 14.00
CA GLY A 451 14.92 -7.02 14.36
C GLY A 451 15.49 -5.82 15.10
N SER A 452 16.82 -5.64 15.11
CA SER A 452 17.50 -4.46 15.65
C SER A 452 17.20 -3.21 14.80
N LYS A 453 17.41 -2.01 15.34
CA LYS A 453 17.27 -0.77 14.58
C LYS A 453 18.19 -0.74 13.36
N GLU A 454 19.42 -1.22 13.52
CA GLU A 454 20.40 -1.36 12.44
C GLU A 454 19.92 -2.31 11.35
N TYR A 455 19.22 -3.41 11.70
CA TYR A 455 18.62 -4.32 10.73
C TYR A 455 17.63 -3.60 9.82
N TYR A 456 16.75 -2.77 10.36
CA TYR A 456 15.71 -2.07 9.56
C TYR A 456 16.28 -1.00 8.63
N LEU A 457 17.56 -0.64 8.76
CA LEU A 457 18.24 0.31 7.88
C LEU A 457 19.27 -0.36 6.97
N LEU A 458 19.96 -1.40 7.44
CA LEU A 458 21.11 -2.02 6.76
C LEU A 458 20.90 -3.47 6.38
N GLY A 459 19.83 -4.11 6.80
CA GLY A 459 19.54 -5.51 6.49
C GLY A 459 19.43 -5.78 4.99
N PRO A 460 19.75 -7.00 4.53
CA PRO A 460 19.84 -7.32 3.10
C PRO A 460 18.48 -7.27 2.38
N ASP A 461 17.38 -7.39 3.10
CA ASP A 461 16.02 -7.41 2.59
C ASP A 461 15.24 -6.10 2.79
N VAL A 462 15.85 -5.11 3.46
CA VAL A 462 15.24 -3.80 3.75
C VAL A 462 15.75 -2.62 2.90
N PRO A 463 16.43 -2.79 1.75
CA PRO A 463 16.96 -1.64 1.05
C PRO A 463 15.85 -0.67 0.66
N GLN A 464 16.17 0.61 0.78
CA GLN A 464 15.32 1.68 0.27
C GLN A 464 15.23 1.61 -1.25
N ARG A 465 14.04 1.78 -1.81
CA ARG A 465 13.78 1.77 -3.26
C ARG A 465 13.33 3.15 -3.72
N ASN A 466 14.05 3.70 -4.69
CA ASN A 466 13.83 5.05 -5.22
C ASN A 466 13.67 5.08 -6.75
N THR A 467 13.75 3.94 -7.43
CA THR A 467 13.61 3.85 -8.89
C THR A 467 12.25 3.30 -9.35
N TYR A 468 11.44 2.80 -8.42
CA TYR A 468 10.08 2.32 -8.68
C TYR A 468 9.26 2.27 -7.40
N THR A 469 7.94 2.26 -7.54
CA THR A 469 7.01 2.15 -6.41
C THR A 469 6.79 0.68 -6.04
N GLU A 470 7.09 0.32 -4.82
CA GLU A 470 6.73 -0.98 -4.25
C GLU A 470 5.20 -1.12 -4.13
N GLY A 471 4.67 -2.33 -4.37
CA GLY A 471 3.22 -2.55 -4.31
C GLY A 471 2.60 -2.24 -2.94
N LYS A 472 3.36 -2.39 -1.86
CA LYS A 472 2.93 -2.06 -0.49
C LYS A 472 2.72 -0.56 -0.29
N VAL A 473 3.57 0.26 -0.91
CA VAL A 473 3.41 1.72 -0.95
C VAL A 473 2.24 2.09 -1.85
N LEU A 474 2.22 1.50 -3.06
CA LEU A 474 1.21 1.80 -4.08
C LEU A 474 -0.21 1.57 -3.56
N GLY A 475 -0.46 0.38 -2.98
CA GLY A 475 -1.76 0.06 -2.41
C GLY A 475 -2.14 1.00 -1.27
N GLY A 476 -1.22 1.24 -0.33
CA GLY A 476 -1.45 2.17 0.77
C GLY A 476 -1.76 3.59 0.30
N PHE A 477 -1.01 4.11 -0.69
CA PHE A 477 -1.22 5.45 -1.22
C PHE A 477 -2.55 5.58 -1.98
N ILE A 478 -2.94 4.58 -2.79
CA ILE A 478 -4.23 4.58 -3.49
C ILE A 478 -5.39 4.57 -2.48
N LEU A 479 -5.29 3.77 -1.41
CA LEU A 479 -6.29 3.77 -0.34
C LEU A 479 -6.38 5.15 0.33
N ALA A 480 -5.24 5.75 0.68
CA ALA A 480 -5.18 7.09 1.28
C ALA A 480 -5.79 8.16 0.37
N ALA A 481 -5.43 8.15 -0.91
CA ALA A 481 -5.92 9.09 -1.90
C ALA A 481 -7.44 8.96 -2.11
N THR A 482 -7.94 7.73 -2.24
CA THR A 482 -9.37 7.46 -2.41
C THR A 482 -10.19 7.90 -1.18
N GLU A 483 -9.71 7.61 0.02
CA GLU A 483 -10.36 8.07 1.25
C GLU A 483 -10.32 9.60 1.39
N TYR A 484 -9.20 10.24 1.01
CA TYR A 484 -9.08 11.70 1.00
C TYR A 484 -10.06 12.35 0.01
N GLU A 485 -10.13 11.85 -1.20
CA GLU A 485 -11.02 12.31 -2.25
C GLU A 485 -12.49 12.12 -1.84
N ARG A 486 -12.83 10.98 -1.26
CA ARG A 486 -14.17 10.68 -0.73
C ARG A 486 -14.58 11.66 0.37
N MET A 487 -13.67 12.01 1.27
CA MET A 487 -14.00 12.81 2.45
C MET A 487 -13.92 14.32 2.21
N TYR A 488 -13.00 14.77 1.36
CA TYR A 488 -12.69 16.21 1.25
C TYR A 488 -12.87 16.80 -0.16
N GLN A 489 -13.09 15.96 -1.17
CA GLN A 489 -13.18 16.43 -2.57
C GLN A 489 -14.42 15.89 -3.31
N ALA A 490 -15.35 15.27 -2.61
CA ALA A 490 -16.55 14.67 -3.20
C ALA A 490 -17.51 15.69 -3.86
N ASP A 491 -17.46 16.94 -3.46
CA ASP A 491 -18.28 18.06 -3.97
C ASP A 491 -17.70 18.72 -5.23
N LYS A 492 -16.45 18.39 -5.60
CA LYS A 492 -15.81 18.98 -6.78
C LYS A 492 -16.36 18.40 -8.07
N ALA A 493 -16.88 19.26 -8.95
CA ALA A 493 -17.46 18.85 -10.23
C ALA A 493 -16.41 18.30 -11.20
N ILE A 494 -15.17 18.77 -11.12
CA ILE A 494 -14.02 18.31 -11.90
C ILE A 494 -12.77 18.25 -11.02
N MET A 495 -11.81 17.40 -11.41
CA MET A 495 -10.46 17.32 -10.83
C MET A 495 -9.45 17.15 -11.96
N LEU A 496 -8.23 17.65 -11.78
CA LEU A 496 -7.11 17.39 -12.69
C LEU A 496 -6.68 15.93 -12.54
N SER A 497 -6.56 15.20 -13.64
CA SER A 497 -6.03 13.83 -13.62
C SER A 497 -4.51 13.79 -13.38
N ARG A 498 -3.83 14.88 -13.66
CA ARG A 498 -2.42 15.17 -13.37
C ARG A 498 -2.17 16.67 -13.43
N ASP A 499 -1.08 17.13 -12.86
CA ASP A 499 -0.62 18.53 -12.98
C ASP A 499 0.42 18.69 -14.10
N LEU A 500 0.84 19.93 -14.34
CA LEU A 500 1.92 20.26 -15.27
C LEU A 500 3.29 19.79 -14.72
N LEU A 501 4.25 19.56 -15.60
CA LEU A 501 5.65 19.52 -15.21
C LEU A 501 6.09 20.94 -14.77
N PRO A 502 6.98 21.05 -13.79
CA PRO A 502 7.49 22.36 -13.37
C PRO A 502 8.29 23.10 -14.46
N THR A 503 8.87 22.36 -15.41
CA THR A 503 9.72 22.93 -16.47
C THR A 503 9.43 22.31 -17.83
N TYR A 504 9.41 23.14 -18.87
CA TYR A 504 9.26 22.78 -20.28
C TYR A 504 10.26 23.56 -21.14
N LYS A 505 10.42 23.15 -22.39
CA LYS A 505 11.18 23.86 -23.43
C LYS A 505 10.22 24.67 -24.31
N VAL A 506 10.74 25.74 -24.93
CA VAL A 506 9.99 26.43 -25.98
C VAL A 506 9.66 25.45 -27.10
N GLY A 507 8.40 25.45 -27.53
CA GLY A 507 7.85 24.51 -28.51
C GLY A 507 7.14 23.30 -27.89
N ASP A 508 7.34 23.01 -26.61
CA ASP A 508 6.66 21.93 -25.92
C ASP A 508 5.15 22.18 -25.78
N LYS A 509 4.39 21.10 -25.73
CA LYS A 509 2.96 21.11 -25.43
C LYS A 509 2.72 20.96 -23.94
N LEU A 510 2.21 22.01 -23.31
CA LEU A 510 1.67 21.97 -21.96
C LEU A 510 0.26 21.39 -22.05
N SER A 511 0.03 20.23 -21.44
CA SER A 511 -1.27 19.55 -21.52
C SER A 511 -1.78 19.23 -20.13
N ILE A 512 -3.06 19.55 -19.89
CA ILE A 512 -3.78 19.17 -18.69
C ILE A 512 -5.05 18.41 -19.09
N ASN A 513 -5.59 17.65 -18.16
CA ASN A 513 -6.83 16.94 -18.35
C ASN A 513 -7.66 17.04 -17.05
N ALA A 514 -8.74 17.81 -17.10
CA ALA A 514 -9.70 17.90 -16.01
C ALA A 514 -10.86 16.94 -16.30
N MET A 515 -11.09 16.03 -15.38
CA MET A 515 -12.15 15.02 -15.49
C MET A 515 -13.15 15.18 -14.35
N GLY A 516 -14.41 15.13 -14.69
CA GLY A 516 -15.52 15.24 -13.77
C GLY A 516 -16.53 14.13 -13.94
N ASN A 517 -17.70 14.36 -13.38
CA ASN A 517 -18.86 13.51 -13.54
C ASN A 517 -19.27 13.40 -15.01
N GLU A 518 -19.90 12.28 -15.38
CA GLU A 518 -20.33 12.04 -16.76
C GLU A 518 -21.20 13.20 -17.28
N GLY A 519 -20.85 13.71 -18.47
CA GLY A 519 -21.53 14.88 -19.09
C GLY A 519 -20.97 16.25 -18.70
N VAL A 520 -20.11 16.36 -17.68
CA VAL A 520 -19.47 17.63 -17.31
C VAL A 520 -18.30 17.93 -18.27
N LYS A 521 -18.36 19.08 -18.94
CA LYS A 521 -17.29 19.54 -19.83
C LYS A 521 -16.51 20.67 -19.16
N PRO A 522 -15.19 20.52 -18.92
CA PRO A 522 -14.37 21.59 -18.40
C PRO A 522 -14.11 22.68 -19.46
N HIS A 523 -14.02 23.91 -19.01
CA HIS A 523 -13.51 25.05 -19.77
C HIS A 523 -12.10 25.35 -19.28
N TYR A 524 -11.20 25.70 -20.21
CA TYR A 524 -9.79 25.96 -19.91
C TYR A 524 -9.42 27.39 -20.26
N GLN A 525 -8.52 27.99 -19.47
CA GLN A 525 -7.97 29.30 -19.76
C GLN A 525 -6.49 29.35 -19.32
N TRP A 526 -5.61 29.71 -20.26
CA TRP A 526 -4.18 29.80 -19.99
C TRP A 526 -3.75 31.23 -19.68
N PHE A 527 -2.71 31.33 -18.84
CA PHE A 527 -2.12 32.56 -18.36
C PHE A 527 -0.60 32.51 -18.51
N TYR A 528 0.01 33.70 -18.72
CA TYR A 528 1.43 33.84 -19.01
C TYR A 528 2.04 35.00 -18.25
N ALA A 529 3.26 34.81 -17.67
CA ALA A 529 4.14 35.85 -17.14
C ALA A 529 5.52 35.76 -17.80
N LYS A 530 6.07 36.91 -18.15
CA LYS A 530 7.32 36.98 -18.96
C LYS A 530 8.58 36.57 -18.20
N ASN A 531 8.60 36.63 -16.87
CA ASN A 531 9.74 36.32 -16.03
C ASN A 531 9.32 36.02 -14.59
N GLN A 532 10.26 35.48 -13.80
CA GLN A 532 10.06 35.09 -12.40
C GLN A 532 9.53 36.26 -11.54
N LYS A 533 10.05 37.50 -11.73
CA LYS A 533 9.61 38.66 -10.98
C LYS A 533 8.16 39.03 -11.23
N ALA A 534 7.66 38.80 -12.45
CA ALA A 534 6.24 39.01 -12.78
C ALA A 534 5.39 37.86 -12.18
N ALA A 535 5.84 36.62 -12.33
CA ALA A 535 5.14 35.44 -11.82
C ALA A 535 5.02 35.48 -10.28
N SER A 536 6.11 35.79 -9.55
CA SER A 536 6.08 35.88 -8.08
C SER A 536 5.19 37.00 -7.53
N LYS A 537 4.90 38.02 -8.36
CA LYS A 537 3.95 39.09 -8.04
C LYS A 537 2.51 38.83 -8.54
N GLY A 538 2.23 37.63 -9.04
CA GLY A 538 0.92 37.28 -9.61
C GLY A 538 0.56 38.07 -10.90
N LYS A 539 1.54 38.71 -11.57
CA LYS A 539 1.30 39.51 -12.78
C LYS A 539 1.30 38.64 -14.03
N PHE A 540 0.22 37.89 -14.21
CA PHE A 540 0.00 37.08 -15.39
C PHE A 540 -0.96 37.78 -16.36
N LYS A 541 -0.69 37.60 -17.65
CA LYS A 541 -1.56 38.04 -18.73
C LYS A 541 -2.43 36.87 -19.18
N LEU A 542 -3.71 37.11 -19.36
CA LEU A 542 -4.63 36.19 -19.99
C LEU A 542 -4.21 35.94 -21.44
N LEU A 543 -4.13 34.69 -21.85
CA LEU A 543 -3.93 34.30 -23.25
C LEU A 543 -5.32 34.07 -23.88
N ARG A 544 -5.92 35.11 -24.52
CA ARG A 544 -7.32 35.13 -24.92
C ARG A 544 -7.75 33.94 -25.78
N ASP A 545 -6.89 33.48 -26.69
CA ASP A 545 -7.19 32.40 -27.62
C ASP A 545 -6.78 31.01 -27.12
N ALA A 546 -6.17 30.94 -25.94
CA ALA A 546 -5.68 29.70 -25.34
C ALA A 546 -6.74 29.13 -24.38
N VAL A 547 -7.80 28.52 -24.96
CA VAL A 547 -8.96 27.98 -24.24
C VAL A 547 -9.09 26.45 -24.34
N GLY A 548 -8.08 25.79 -24.89
CA GLY A 548 -8.01 24.33 -24.97
C GLY A 548 -7.24 23.71 -23.80
N ALA A 549 -7.42 22.39 -23.62
CA ALA A 549 -6.66 21.60 -22.64
C ALA A 549 -5.14 21.56 -22.89
N THR A 550 -4.71 21.97 -24.09
CA THR A 550 -3.32 21.97 -24.51
C THR A 550 -2.91 23.33 -25.03
N LEU A 551 -1.73 23.80 -24.63
CA LEU A 551 -1.07 25.00 -25.12
C LEU A 551 0.32 24.67 -25.62
N THR A 552 0.69 25.08 -26.85
CA THR A 552 2.08 25.04 -27.30
C THR A 552 2.78 26.31 -26.80
N ALA A 553 3.83 26.16 -25.99
CA ALA A 553 4.58 27.28 -25.43
C ALA A 553 5.47 27.91 -26.51
N SER A 554 5.09 29.06 -27.05
CA SER A 554 5.79 29.73 -28.16
C SER A 554 6.98 30.61 -27.73
N LYS A 555 7.14 30.83 -26.42
CA LYS A 555 8.21 31.72 -25.88
C LYS A 555 8.55 31.36 -24.42
N PRO A 556 9.78 31.73 -23.96
CA PRO A 556 10.16 31.55 -22.56
C PRO A 556 9.25 32.34 -21.61
N GLY A 557 9.07 31.84 -20.40
CA GLY A 557 8.29 32.48 -19.33
C GLY A 557 7.57 31.50 -18.46
N PHE A 558 6.57 31.97 -17.74
CA PHE A 558 5.80 31.21 -16.75
C PHE A 558 4.35 31.07 -17.17
N TYR A 559 3.84 29.85 -17.12
CA TYR A 559 2.51 29.51 -17.59
C TYR A 559 1.74 28.73 -16.53
N TYR A 560 0.45 28.99 -16.42
CA TYR A 560 -0.48 28.12 -15.73
C TYR A 560 -1.84 28.09 -16.44
N CYS A 561 -2.66 27.11 -16.13
CA CYS A 561 -4.03 26.99 -16.65
C CYS A 561 -5.03 26.95 -15.52
N VAL A 562 -6.20 27.54 -15.77
CA VAL A 562 -7.38 27.39 -14.93
C VAL A 562 -8.39 26.54 -15.69
N ALA A 563 -8.89 25.47 -15.04
CA ALA A 563 -9.99 24.65 -15.54
C ALA A 563 -11.24 24.91 -14.69
N THR A 564 -12.37 25.17 -15.33
CA THR A 564 -13.64 25.48 -14.64
C THR A 564 -14.78 24.59 -15.12
N ALA A 565 -15.66 24.17 -14.19
CA ALA A 565 -16.93 23.55 -14.51
C ALA A 565 -17.90 23.75 -13.33
N GLY A 566 -19.11 24.25 -13.62
CA GLY A 566 -20.05 24.61 -12.56
C GLY A 566 -19.43 25.59 -11.57
N ASN A 567 -19.46 25.25 -10.28
CA ASN A 567 -18.87 26.05 -9.21
C ASN A 567 -17.40 25.66 -8.90
N THR A 568 -16.83 24.72 -9.63
CA THR A 568 -15.45 24.25 -9.41
C THR A 568 -14.49 25.03 -10.31
N SER A 569 -13.42 25.58 -9.70
CA SER A 569 -12.30 26.21 -10.39
C SER A 569 -11.00 25.59 -9.87
N LEU A 570 -10.20 25.06 -10.78
CA LEU A 570 -8.94 24.40 -10.50
C LEU A 570 -7.81 25.15 -11.18
N THR A 571 -6.69 25.33 -10.47
CA THR A 571 -5.50 25.98 -11.03
C THR A 571 -4.33 24.98 -11.01
N THR A 572 -3.62 24.85 -12.13
CA THR A 572 -2.40 24.06 -12.20
C THR A 572 -1.26 24.74 -11.43
N ILE A 573 -0.17 23.99 -11.16
CA ILE A 573 1.09 24.64 -10.79
C ILE A 573 1.51 25.61 -11.90
N THR A 574 2.37 26.57 -11.54
CA THR A 574 3.02 27.45 -12.52
C THR A 574 4.24 26.74 -13.10
N ALA A 575 4.23 26.47 -14.40
CA ALA A 575 5.33 25.85 -15.14
C ALA A 575 6.26 26.92 -15.72
N GLU A 576 7.58 26.70 -15.65
CA GLU A 576 8.60 27.51 -16.31
C GLU A 576 8.90 26.94 -17.70
N VAL A 577 8.89 27.78 -18.72
CA VAL A 577 9.31 27.43 -20.08
C VAL A 577 10.64 28.16 -20.38
N LYS A 578 11.67 27.38 -20.70
CA LYS A 578 13.05 27.85 -21.02
C LYS A 578 13.39 27.72 -22.48
#